data_84e2a872d605abc5431b068038cb73e3
#
_entry.id   84e2a872d605abc5431b068038cb73e3
#
_cell.length_a   1.000
_cell.length_b   1.000
_cell.length_c   1.000
_cell.angle_alpha   90.00
_cell.angle_beta   90.00
_cell.angle_gamma   90.00
#
_symmetry.space_group_name_H-M   'P 1'
#
loop_
_entity.id
_entity.type
_entity.pdbx_description
1 polymer ?
#
loop_
_entity_poly.entity_id
_entity_poly.type
_entity_poly.pdbx_seq_one_letter_code
_entity_poly.pdbx_strand_id
1 'polypeptide(L)'
;MSGLPAPEAFFAVTVRFDGQRAFVAAEGELDIATVGELGAAFDELRDLGWPSIVADLRGLTFIDSQGLSLLVRSHLDAKATGWTFAIVDGAPAVRRLLEVARMTTYFEYAEVP
;
A
#
# COMPACT_ATOMS: atom_id res chain seq x y z
N MET A 1 6.30 28.16 -20.38
CA MET A 1 7.62 27.79 -20.69
C MET A 1 7.72 26.35 -21.14
N SER A 2 8.10 26.19 -22.32
CA SER A 2 8.09 24.87 -22.92
C SER A 2 9.31 24.00 -22.60
N GLY A 3 10.29 24.54 -21.93
CA GLY A 3 11.49 23.78 -21.63
C GLY A 3 11.43 22.93 -20.36
N LEU A 4 10.39 23.11 -19.53
CA LEU A 4 10.24 22.32 -18.34
C LEU A 4 9.34 21.13 -18.63
N PRO A 5 9.76 19.94 -18.22
CA PRO A 5 8.87 18.78 -18.31
C PRO A 5 7.67 18.99 -17.41
N ALA A 6 6.56 18.36 -17.75
CA ALA A 6 5.44 18.25 -16.83
C ALA A 6 5.92 17.55 -15.55
N PRO A 7 5.43 17.96 -14.37
CA PRO A 7 5.76 17.23 -13.16
C PRO A 7 5.39 15.77 -13.33
N GLU A 8 6.33 14.89 -13.07
CA GLU A 8 6.00 13.49 -13.03
C GLU A 8 5.10 13.22 -11.84
N ALA A 9 4.25 12.22 -11.97
CA ALA A 9 3.42 11.80 -10.86
C ALA A 9 4.33 11.43 -9.68
N PHE A 10 4.15 12.13 -8.58
CA PHE A 10 4.93 11.89 -7.39
C PHE A 10 4.54 10.56 -6.77
N PHE A 11 5.53 9.78 -6.41
CA PHE A 11 5.32 8.58 -5.62
C PHE A 11 6.50 8.36 -4.69
N ALA A 12 6.20 8.09 -3.42
CA ALA A 12 7.21 7.79 -2.43
C ALA A 12 6.74 6.69 -1.48
N VAL A 13 7.69 5.87 -1.07
CA VAL A 13 7.48 4.82 -0.06
C VAL A 13 8.42 5.10 1.09
N THR A 14 7.88 5.16 2.31
CA THR A 14 8.68 5.28 3.52
C THR A 14 8.30 4.15 4.48
N VAL A 15 9.28 3.65 5.21
CA VAL A 15 9.07 2.55 6.16
C VAL A 15 9.46 3.04 7.54
N ARG A 16 8.62 2.75 8.52
CA ARG A 16 8.95 2.93 9.93
C ARG A 16 8.47 1.73 10.72
N PHE A 17 9.03 1.56 11.88
CA PHE A 17 8.79 0.36 12.70
C PHE A 17 8.16 0.74 14.03
N ASP A 18 7.25 -0.11 14.49
CA ASP A 18 6.62 -0.01 15.79
C ASP A 18 6.42 -1.43 16.34
N GLY A 19 7.28 -1.81 17.28
CA GLY A 19 7.29 -3.18 17.78
C GLY A 19 7.61 -4.17 16.67
N GLN A 20 6.72 -5.10 16.44
CA GLN A 20 6.86 -6.13 15.40
C GLN A 20 6.17 -5.76 14.10
N ARG A 21 5.67 -4.53 13.98
CA ARG A 21 4.98 -4.06 12.79
C ARG A 21 5.88 -3.15 11.97
N ALA A 22 5.92 -3.38 10.67
CA ALA A 22 6.53 -2.48 9.71
C ALA A 22 5.40 -1.68 9.04
N PHE A 23 5.41 -0.37 9.22
CA PHE A 23 4.47 0.53 8.57
C PHE A 23 5.09 1.03 7.27
N VAL A 24 4.46 0.69 6.16
CA VAL A 24 4.90 1.08 4.83
C VAL A 24 3.93 2.14 4.31
N ALA A 25 4.37 3.39 4.35
CA ALA A 25 3.55 4.51 3.89
C ALA A 25 3.81 4.77 2.41
N ALA A 26 2.74 4.79 1.63
CA ALA A 26 2.77 5.13 0.22
C ALA A 26 2.11 6.50 0.03
N GLU A 27 2.77 7.39 -0.71
CA GLU A 27 2.26 8.72 -1.04
C GLU A 27 2.26 8.91 -2.55
N GLY A 28 1.22 9.56 -3.06
CA GLY A 28 1.10 9.89 -4.47
C GLY A 28 0.17 8.95 -5.22
N GLU A 29 0.54 8.58 -6.44
CA GLU A 29 -0.29 7.74 -7.30
C GLU A 29 0.21 6.31 -7.32
N LEU A 30 -0.64 5.39 -6.93
CA LEU A 30 -0.35 3.96 -6.97
C LEU A 30 -1.00 3.34 -8.20
N ASP A 31 -0.19 3.09 -9.21
CA ASP A 31 -0.62 2.62 -10.52
C ASP A 31 0.38 1.60 -11.08
N ILE A 32 0.22 1.23 -12.34
CA ILE A 32 1.09 0.27 -12.99
C ILE A 32 2.56 0.71 -13.00
N ALA A 33 2.83 2.02 -13.02
CA ALA A 33 4.20 2.54 -13.04
C ALA A 33 4.86 2.50 -11.67
N THR A 34 4.09 2.52 -10.58
CA THR A 34 4.62 2.67 -9.22
C THR A 34 4.39 1.46 -8.33
N VAL A 35 3.47 0.56 -8.71
CA VAL A 35 3.09 -0.61 -7.91
C VAL A 35 4.29 -1.50 -7.59
N GLY A 36 5.26 -1.58 -8.50
CA GLY A 36 6.48 -2.37 -8.29
C GLY A 36 7.33 -1.87 -7.12
N GLU A 37 7.38 -0.56 -6.90
CA GLU A 37 8.10 0.02 -5.76
C GLU A 37 7.49 -0.40 -4.43
N LEU A 38 6.18 -0.33 -4.34
CA LEU A 38 5.49 -0.72 -3.10
C LEU A 38 5.61 -2.23 -2.86
N GLY A 39 5.44 -3.03 -3.91
CA GLY A 39 5.60 -4.48 -3.82
C GLY A 39 7.00 -4.89 -3.41
N ALA A 40 8.02 -4.22 -3.93
CA ALA A 40 9.42 -4.47 -3.55
C ALA A 40 9.68 -4.18 -2.07
N ALA A 41 9.07 -3.12 -1.53
CA ALA A 41 9.19 -2.81 -0.11
C ALA A 41 8.56 -3.92 0.76
N PHE A 42 7.40 -4.42 0.38
CA PHE A 42 6.78 -5.55 1.09
C PHE A 42 7.66 -6.80 1.02
N ASP A 43 8.16 -7.13 -0.15
CA ASP A 43 9.01 -8.32 -0.35
C ASP A 43 10.28 -8.25 0.48
N GLU A 44 10.94 -7.10 0.51
CA GLU A 44 12.15 -6.89 1.31
C GLU A 44 11.87 -7.11 2.81
N LEU A 45 10.78 -6.56 3.30
CA LEU A 45 10.40 -6.73 4.71
C LEU A 45 10.09 -8.20 5.03
N ARG A 46 9.43 -8.91 4.11
CA ARG A 46 9.16 -10.33 4.29
C ARG A 46 10.45 -11.16 4.26
N ASP A 47 11.37 -10.84 3.38
CA ASP A 47 12.67 -11.50 3.31
C ASP A 47 13.49 -11.29 4.59
N LEU A 48 13.35 -10.13 5.22
CA LEU A 48 13.96 -9.82 6.51
C LEU A 48 13.23 -10.46 7.70
N GLY A 49 12.09 -11.07 7.47
CA GLY A 49 11.35 -11.79 8.51
C GLY A 49 10.37 -10.96 9.33
N TRP A 50 10.00 -9.77 8.88
CA TRP A 50 9.01 -8.96 9.59
C TRP A 50 7.67 -9.68 9.65
N PRO A 51 7.12 -9.92 10.85
CA PRO A 51 5.90 -10.73 10.98
C PRO A 51 4.62 -9.98 10.67
N SER A 52 4.67 -8.65 10.63
CA SER A 52 3.48 -7.82 10.41
C SER A 52 3.82 -6.61 9.55
N ILE A 53 3.08 -6.43 8.47
CA ILE A 53 3.20 -5.27 7.58
C ILE A 53 1.86 -4.53 7.58
N VAL A 54 1.92 -3.23 7.75
CA VAL A 54 0.78 -2.34 7.61
C VAL A 54 1.04 -1.41 6.43
N ALA A 55 0.19 -1.47 5.43
CA ALA A 55 0.23 -0.53 4.30
C ALA A 55 -0.56 0.72 4.67
N ASP A 56 0.15 1.81 4.91
CA ASP A 56 -0.47 3.10 5.21
C ASP A 56 -0.73 3.83 3.90
N LEU A 57 -1.99 3.85 3.50
CA LEU A 57 -2.42 4.36 2.20
C LEU A 57 -3.00 5.78 2.28
N ARG A 58 -2.90 6.43 3.43
CA ARG A 58 -3.50 7.75 3.65
C ARG A 58 -2.95 8.84 2.73
N GLY A 59 -1.71 8.69 2.28
CA GLY A 59 -1.07 9.67 1.39
C GLY A 59 -1.35 9.44 -0.09
N LEU A 60 -2.14 8.43 -0.46
CA LEU A 60 -2.44 8.16 -1.86
C LEU A 60 -3.48 9.15 -2.39
N THR A 61 -3.20 9.71 -3.56
CA THR A 61 -4.12 10.58 -4.30
C THR A 61 -4.81 9.83 -5.42
N PHE A 62 -4.29 8.67 -5.78
CA PHE A 62 -4.83 7.82 -6.84
C PHE A 62 -4.44 6.37 -6.57
N ILE A 63 -5.35 5.46 -6.88
CA ILE A 63 -5.07 4.02 -6.88
C ILE A 63 -5.91 3.38 -8.00
N ASP A 64 -5.29 2.50 -8.76
CA ASP A 64 -5.99 1.75 -9.81
C ASP A 64 -6.07 0.25 -9.47
N SER A 65 -6.53 -0.54 -10.44
CA SER A 65 -6.67 -1.98 -10.25
C SER A 65 -5.33 -2.70 -10.00
N GLN A 66 -4.21 -2.14 -10.47
CA GLN A 66 -2.89 -2.73 -10.22
C GLN A 66 -2.51 -2.57 -8.75
N GLY A 67 -2.78 -1.40 -8.18
CA GLY A 67 -2.59 -1.16 -6.75
C GLY A 67 -3.47 -2.07 -5.90
N LEU A 68 -4.76 -2.17 -6.26
CA LEU A 68 -5.68 -3.06 -5.56
C LEU A 68 -5.22 -4.52 -5.64
N SER A 69 -4.76 -4.96 -6.81
CA SER A 69 -4.22 -6.32 -6.99
C SER A 69 -3.06 -6.61 -6.07
N LEU A 70 -2.14 -5.67 -5.91
CA LEU A 70 -1.02 -5.84 -4.97
C LEU A 70 -1.51 -6.04 -3.54
N LEU A 71 -2.47 -5.22 -3.10
CA LEU A 71 -3.02 -5.33 -1.75
C LEU A 71 -3.72 -6.67 -1.54
N VAL A 72 -4.49 -7.13 -2.52
CA VAL A 72 -5.17 -8.43 -2.46
C VAL A 72 -4.17 -9.58 -2.38
N ARG A 73 -3.13 -9.55 -3.23
CA ARG A 73 -2.11 -10.61 -3.22
C ARG A 73 -1.37 -10.65 -1.89
N SER A 74 -1.06 -9.49 -1.32
CA SER A 74 -0.40 -9.40 -0.01
C SER A 74 -1.27 -9.97 1.10
N HIS A 75 -2.56 -9.65 1.08
CA HIS A 75 -3.53 -10.17 2.03
C HIS A 75 -3.62 -11.70 1.95
N LEU A 76 -3.73 -12.24 0.74
CA LEU A 76 -3.83 -13.68 0.53
C LEU A 76 -2.53 -14.40 0.91
N ASP A 77 -1.38 -13.85 0.57
CA ASP A 77 -0.10 -14.42 0.95
C ASP A 77 0.09 -14.45 2.47
N ALA A 78 -0.31 -13.40 3.15
CA ALA A 78 -0.25 -13.35 4.61
C ALA A 78 -1.08 -14.48 5.23
N LYS A 79 -2.28 -14.68 4.76
CA LYS A 79 -3.13 -15.78 5.24
C LYS A 79 -2.54 -17.16 4.95
N ALA A 80 -1.93 -17.32 3.78
CA ALA A 80 -1.39 -18.61 3.35
C ALA A 80 -0.08 -18.97 4.07
N THR A 81 0.74 -17.98 4.42
CA THR A 81 2.09 -18.23 4.95
C THR A 81 2.30 -17.76 6.38
N GLY A 82 1.25 -17.26 7.04
CA GLY A 82 1.27 -17.05 8.49
C GLY A 82 1.89 -15.75 8.96
N TRP A 83 1.84 -14.69 8.15
CA TRP A 83 2.16 -13.33 8.61
C TRP A 83 0.90 -12.48 8.61
N THR A 84 0.99 -11.24 9.04
CA THR A 84 -0.18 -10.37 9.09
C THR A 84 -0.03 -9.18 8.15
N PHE A 85 -1.09 -8.88 7.42
CA PHE A 85 -1.17 -7.75 6.53
C PHE A 85 -2.43 -6.94 6.86
N ALA A 86 -2.25 -5.65 7.06
CA ALA A 86 -3.37 -4.74 7.31
C ALA A 86 -3.16 -3.45 6.52
N ILE A 87 -4.22 -2.69 6.35
CA ILE A 87 -4.16 -1.40 5.66
C ILE A 87 -4.68 -0.27 6.55
N VAL A 88 -4.22 0.93 6.28
CA VAL A 88 -4.82 2.17 6.76
C VAL A 88 -5.34 2.89 5.53
N ASP A 89 -6.65 3.05 5.42
CA ASP A 89 -7.26 3.47 4.16
C ASP A 89 -7.53 4.97 4.02
N GLY A 90 -7.61 5.70 5.04
CA GLY A 90 -7.96 7.13 5.16
C GLY A 90 -8.06 8.04 3.93
N ALA A 91 -7.49 7.68 2.79
CA ALA A 91 -7.53 8.47 1.57
C ALA A 91 -8.86 8.29 0.81
N PRO A 92 -9.49 9.38 0.34
CA PRO A 92 -10.75 9.25 -0.41
C PRO A 92 -10.67 8.36 -1.64
N ALA A 93 -9.55 8.41 -2.38
CA ALA A 93 -9.37 7.58 -3.57
C ALA A 93 -9.37 6.08 -3.23
N VAL A 94 -8.75 5.70 -2.12
CA VAL A 94 -8.71 4.31 -1.66
C VAL A 94 -10.09 3.85 -1.21
N ARG A 95 -10.77 4.67 -0.41
CA ARG A 95 -12.12 4.35 0.05
C ARG A 95 -13.08 4.14 -1.12
N ARG A 96 -13.02 5.04 -2.10
CA ARG A 96 -13.89 4.94 -3.28
C ARG A 96 -13.65 3.64 -4.04
N LEU A 97 -12.38 3.28 -4.25
CA LEU A 97 -12.06 2.05 -4.96
C LEU A 97 -12.56 0.82 -4.21
N LEU A 98 -12.35 0.78 -2.89
CA LEU A 98 -12.82 -0.33 -2.07
C LEU A 98 -14.36 -0.43 -2.09
N GLU A 99 -15.06 0.70 -2.04
CA GLU A 99 -16.52 0.72 -2.13
C GLU A 99 -17.02 0.21 -3.48
N VAL A 100 -16.46 0.70 -4.57
CA VAL A 100 -16.82 0.28 -5.93
C VAL A 100 -16.53 -1.21 -6.14
N ALA A 101 -15.41 -1.68 -5.64
CA ALA A 101 -15.02 -3.10 -5.72
C ALA A 101 -15.76 -3.98 -4.71
N ARG A 102 -16.54 -3.38 -3.79
CA ARG A 102 -17.23 -4.09 -2.70
C ARG A 102 -16.27 -4.86 -1.80
N MET A 103 -15.15 -4.23 -1.48
CA MET A 103 -14.08 -4.84 -0.70
C MET A 103 -13.80 -4.10 0.61
N THR A 104 -14.73 -3.28 1.09
CA THR A 104 -14.53 -2.51 2.33
C THR A 104 -14.34 -3.39 3.56
N THR A 105 -14.84 -4.61 3.54
CA THR A 105 -14.69 -5.57 4.65
C THR A 105 -13.70 -6.70 4.34
N TYR A 106 -13.02 -6.62 3.20
CA TYR A 106 -12.11 -7.67 2.77
C TYR A 106 -10.79 -7.67 3.53
N PHE A 107 -10.26 -6.48 3.78
CA PHE A 107 -8.95 -6.30 4.41
C PHE A 107 -9.05 -6.17 5.93
N GLU A 108 -7.96 -6.50 6.60
CA GLU A 108 -7.76 -6.09 7.99
C GLU A 108 -7.35 -4.62 8.01
N TYR A 109 -7.85 -3.87 8.96
CA TYR A 109 -7.52 -2.46 9.12
C TYR A 109 -6.69 -2.25 10.37
N ALA A 110 -5.69 -1.37 10.29
CA ALA A 110 -4.85 -1.01 11.40
C ALA A 110 -5.05 0.46 11.76
N GLU A 111 -4.82 0.78 13.03
CA GLU A 111 -4.73 2.16 13.49
C GLU A 111 -3.27 2.59 13.43
N VAL A 112 -3.06 3.86 13.15
CA VAL A 112 -1.71 4.45 13.17
C VAL A 112 -1.38 4.85 14.60
N PRO A 113 -0.18 4.50 15.08
CA PRO A 113 0.25 4.87 16.42
C PRO A 113 0.35 6.39 16.60
#